data_736d0b041cdc816a953ee392a7c48aa1
#
_entry.id   736d0b041cdc816a953ee392a7c48aa1
#
_cell.length_a   1.000
_cell.length_b   1.000
_cell.length_c   1.000
_cell.angle_alpha   90.00
_cell.angle_beta   90.00
_cell.angle_gamma   90.00
#
_symmetry.space_group_name_H-M   'P 1'
#
loop_
_entity.id
_entity.type
_entity.pdbx_description
1 polymer ?
#
loop_
_entity_poly.entity_id
_entity_poly.type
_entity_poly.pdbx_seq_one_letter_code
_entity_poly.pdbx_strand_id
1 'polypeptide(L)'
;MSDIYDLAILGGGPAGITAAIYASRARLNTIWIDKNFAPGGQVTATYAVDNYPGMPGISGMDLGEAFGAHARKLGLEPQREKILSLENISGEIKTIRTKKHEYQAKSLILAFGAEHRKLDIPGEDDLSGLGVSYCATCDGAFYKDRTAVVVGGGNVAAEDAVFLSGLCERVYLVHRRDALRADQTLQEKIFACENIEMVWDSVPLEILGQDEVTGLKIRNIKTNEERELTADGVFIAVGIVPNTTLVKDQLKLDENGYICAGEEGVTSAPGVFAAGDIRTKALRQIVTAVSDGANAVASAQTYLWSKDNGND
;
A
#
# COMPACT_ATOMS: atom_id res chain seq x y z
N MET A 1 1.39 -36.89 7.24
CA MET A 1 0.36 -35.87 7.52
C MET A 1 1.05 -34.54 7.38
N SER A 2 0.55 -33.61 6.62
CA SER A 2 1.09 -32.23 6.57
C SER A 2 0.95 -31.62 7.95
N ASP A 3 2.02 -30.99 8.47
CA ASP A 3 1.95 -30.32 9.77
C ASP A 3 0.94 -29.16 9.67
N ILE A 4 0.01 -29.11 10.63
CA ILE A 4 -0.94 -27.99 10.73
C ILE A 4 -0.25 -26.87 11.50
N TYR A 5 -0.10 -25.72 10.87
CA TYR A 5 0.46 -24.53 11.50
C TYR A 5 -0.56 -23.85 12.42
N ASP A 6 -0.09 -23.22 13.48
CA ASP A 6 -0.95 -22.37 14.31
C ASP A 6 -1.34 -21.11 13.52
N LEU A 7 -0.39 -20.55 12.78
CA LEU A 7 -0.56 -19.31 12.03
C LEU A 7 0.09 -19.39 10.65
N ALA A 8 -0.61 -18.94 9.62
CA ALA A 8 -0.03 -18.64 8.33
C ALA A 8 -0.05 -17.11 8.07
N ILE A 9 1.11 -16.54 7.75
CA ILE A 9 1.29 -15.13 7.40
C ILE A 9 1.47 -15.03 5.90
N LEU A 10 0.61 -14.25 5.23
CA LEU A 10 0.51 -14.17 3.79
C LEU A 10 0.86 -12.77 3.29
N GLY A 11 2.10 -12.59 2.82
CA GLY A 11 2.68 -11.34 2.33
C GLY A 11 3.96 -10.92 3.06
N GLY A 12 4.86 -10.23 2.35
CA GLY A 12 6.21 -9.86 2.80
C GLY A 12 6.46 -8.34 2.89
N GLY A 13 5.40 -7.54 2.97
CA GLY A 13 5.50 -6.12 3.29
C GLY A 13 5.71 -5.86 4.80
N PRO A 14 5.77 -4.59 5.23
CA PRO A 14 6.00 -4.23 6.64
C PRO A 14 5.06 -4.91 7.63
N ALA A 15 3.77 -5.04 7.27
CA ALA A 15 2.77 -5.73 8.09
C ALA A 15 3.10 -7.23 8.26
N GLY A 16 3.39 -7.93 7.15
CA GLY A 16 3.70 -9.36 7.17
C GLY A 16 5.00 -9.67 7.88
N ILE A 17 6.04 -8.86 7.66
CA ILE A 17 7.34 -9.02 8.33
C ILE A 17 7.18 -8.79 9.84
N THR A 18 6.44 -7.75 10.23
CA THR A 18 6.18 -7.49 11.66
C THR A 18 5.37 -8.61 12.28
N ALA A 19 4.36 -9.12 11.58
CA ALA A 19 3.63 -10.30 12.04
C ALA A 19 4.57 -11.50 12.23
N ALA A 20 5.51 -11.74 11.31
CA ALA A 20 6.50 -12.80 11.42
C ALA A 20 7.40 -12.65 12.67
N ILE A 21 7.87 -11.43 12.93
CA ILE A 21 8.66 -11.10 14.12
C ILE A 21 7.87 -11.39 15.40
N TYR A 22 6.63 -10.93 15.49
CA TYR A 22 5.78 -11.11 16.68
C TYR A 22 5.38 -12.58 16.87
N ALA A 23 5.04 -13.30 15.79
CA ALA A 23 4.70 -14.73 15.84
C ALA A 23 5.88 -15.57 16.31
N SER A 24 7.11 -15.31 15.83
CA SER A 24 8.32 -15.97 16.34
C SER A 24 8.54 -15.71 17.84
N ARG A 25 8.37 -14.46 18.28
CA ARG A 25 8.49 -14.12 19.71
C ARG A 25 7.42 -14.78 20.58
N ALA A 26 6.22 -14.96 20.01
CA ALA A 26 5.12 -15.68 20.64
C ALA A 26 5.27 -17.22 20.61
N ARG A 27 6.30 -17.74 19.92
CA ARG A 27 6.58 -19.16 19.73
C ARG A 27 5.43 -19.93 19.05
N LEU A 28 4.69 -19.26 18.18
CA LEU A 28 3.66 -19.92 17.37
C LEU A 28 4.34 -20.77 16.29
N ASN A 29 3.79 -21.97 16.04
CA ASN A 29 4.17 -22.76 14.87
C ASN A 29 3.66 -22.06 13.62
N THR A 30 4.54 -21.32 12.93
CA THR A 30 4.17 -20.34 11.92
C THR A 30 4.77 -20.68 10.58
N ILE A 31 3.94 -20.59 9.51
CA ILE A 31 4.41 -20.50 8.14
C ILE A 31 4.25 -19.07 7.62
N TRP A 32 5.27 -18.56 6.95
CA TRP A 32 5.23 -17.27 6.28
C TRP A 32 5.42 -17.45 4.78
N ILE A 33 4.52 -16.92 3.95
CA ILE A 33 4.52 -17.09 2.48
C ILE A 33 4.53 -15.74 1.81
N ASP A 34 5.50 -15.50 0.93
CA ASP A 34 5.58 -14.32 0.08
C ASP A 34 6.12 -14.68 -1.31
N LYS A 35 5.57 -14.08 -2.36
CA LYS A 35 6.02 -14.31 -3.74
C LYS A 35 7.34 -13.61 -4.08
N ASN A 36 7.67 -12.51 -3.38
CA ASN A 36 8.81 -11.64 -3.71
C ASN A 36 10.11 -12.15 -3.07
N PHE A 37 11.23 -11.93 -3.77
CA PHE A 37 12.55 -12.27 -3.24
C PHE A 37 13.04 -11.25 -2.22
N ALA A 38 12.88 -9.95 -2.54
CA ALA A 38 13.24 -8.87 -1.63
C ALA A 38 12.15 -8.67 -0.58
N PRO A 39 12.48 -8.57 0.70
CA PRO A 39 11.56 -8.21 1.76
C PRO A 39 11.18 -6.73 1.68
N GLY A 40 9.99 -6.37 2.19
CA GLY A 40 9.55 -4.97 2.29
C GLY A 40 8.34 -4.61 1.41
N GLY A 41 7.99 -5.44 0.42
CA GLY A 41 6.82 -5.17 -0.45
C GLY A 41 6.97 -3.84 -1.19
N GLN A 42 5.93 -2.98 -1.16
CA GLN A 42 5.94 -1.68 -1.86
C GLN A 42 7.01 -0.69 -1.36
N VAL A 43 7.45 -0.83 -0.11
CA VAL A 43 8.47 0.06 0.46
C VAL A 43 9.75 0.04 -0.37
N THR A 44 10.09 -1.08 -0.98
CA THR A 44 11.33 -1.24 -1.78
C THR A 44 11.38 -0.33 -3.02
N ALA A 45 10.25 0.21 -3.46
CA ALA A 45 10.19 1.15 -4.59
C ALA A 45 10.41 2.62 -4.17
N THR A 46 10.46 2.90 -2.87
CA THR A 46 10.66 4.26 -2.34
C THR A 46 12.15 4.60 -2.32
N TYR A 47 12.53 5.74 -2.92
CA TYR A 47 13.93 6.18 -2.97
C TYR A 47 14.48 6.48 -1.57
N ALA A 48 13.78 7.27 -0.77
CA ALA A 48 14.14 7.59 0.60
C ALA A 48 12.89 7.63 1.50
N VAL A 49 13.02 7.12 2.73
CA VAL A 49 11.97 7.08 3.73
C VAL A 49 12.34 8.02 4.88
N ASP A 50 11.64 9.15 5.01
CA ASP A 50 11.89 10.17 6.04
C ASP A 50 10.87 10.15 7.19
N ASN A 51 9.79 9.39 7.03
CA ASN A 51 8.67 9.37 7.97
C ASN A 51 8.60 8.06 8.80
N TYR A 52 9.66 7.24 8.80
CA TYR A 52 9.76 6.08 9.67
C TYR A 52 10.69 6.38 10.85
N PRO A 53 10.17 6.39 12.10
CA PRO A 53 10.95 6.80 13.27
C PRO A 53 12.22 5.98 13.48
N GLY A 54 13.33 6.66 13.71
CA GLY A 54 14.62 6.05 13.99
C GLY A 54 15.50 5.76 12.76
N MET A 55 14.96 5.91 11.54
CA MET A 55 15.70 5.64 10.29
C MET A 55 15.44 6.71 9.22
N PRO A 56 15.71 8.00 9.50
CA PRO A 56 15.47 9.07 8.54
C PRO A 56 16.42 8.94 7.33
N GLY A 57 15.88 9.14 6.12
CA GLY A 57 16.64 9.11 4.87
C GLY A 57 17.09 7.71 4.41
N ILE A 58 16.64 6.65 5.06
CA ILE A 58 16.96 5.28 4.62
C ILE A 58 16.25 4.97 3.30
N SER A 59 16.94 4.28 2.37
CA SER A 59 16.26 3.81 1.15
C SER A 59 15.18 2.77 1.50
N GLY A 60 14.11 2.72 0.71
CA GLY A 60 13.07 1.71 0.92
C GLY A 60 13.59 0.28 0.78
N MET A 61 14.59 0.05 -0.07
CA MET A 61 15.26 -1.24 -0.22
C MET A 61 16.00 -1.63 1.06
N ASP A 62 16.81 -0.72 1.63
CA ASP A 62 17.57 -0.98 2.85
C ASP A 62 16.65 -1.13 4.06
N LEU A 63 15.56 -0.38 4.13
CA LEU A 63 14.55 -0.53 5.18
C LEU A 63 13.87 -1.89 5.10
N GLY A 64 13.48 -2.32 3.90
CA GLY A 64 12.90 -3.64 3.66
C GLY A 64 13.86 -4.75 4.07
N GLU A 65 15.15 -4.63 3.71
CA GLU A 65 16.17 -5.60 4.10
C GLU A 65 16.42 -5.60 5.61
N ALA A 66 16.44 -4.45 6.28
CA ALA A 66 16.56 -4.37 7.74
C ALA A 66 15.40 -5.09 8.46
N PHE A 67 14.16 -4.93 7.97
CA PHE A 67 12.99 -5.65 8.48
C PHE A 67 13.14 -7.17 8.25
N GLY A 68 13.51 -7.59 7.04
CA GLY A 68 13.70 -8.99 6.69
C GLY A 68 14.82 -9.65 7.51
N ALA A 69 15.94 -8.95 7.69
CA ALA A 69 17.06 -9.40 8.51
C ALA A 69 16.63 -9.63 9.98
N HIS A 70 15.76 -8.77 10.52
CA HIS A 70 15.21 -8.96 11.86
C HIS A 70 14.38 -10.25 11.98
N ALA A 71 13.49 -10.52 11.01
CA ALA A 71 12.70 -11.76 11.01
C ALA A 71 13.59 -13.01 10.89
N ARG A 72 14.59 -12.99 9.99
CA ARG A 72 15.57 -14.09 9.83
C ARG A 72 16.37 -14.35 11.11
N LYS A 73 16.77 -13.30 11.84
CA LYS A 73 17.47 -13.43 13.13
C LYS A 73 16.63 -14.17 14.18
N LEU A 74 15.31 -14.14 14.06
CA LEU A 74 14.38 -14.88 14.90
C LEU A 74 14.01 -16.26 14.33
N GLY A 75 14.67 -16.70 13.26
CA GLY A 75 14.52 -18.03 12.68
C GLY A 75 13.31 -18.18 11.74
N LEU A 76 12.67 -17.09 11.30
CA LEU A 76 11.55 -17.17 10.38
C LEU A 76 11.90 -16.54 9.02
N GLU A 77 11.80 -17.37 7.97
CA GLU A 77 11.99 -16.97 6.57
C GLU A 77 10.74 -17.27 5.75
N PRO A 78 10.42 -16.43 4.74
CA PRO A 78 9.25 -16.69 3.92
C PRO A 78 9.50 -17.83 2.93
N GLN A 79 8.47 -18.67 2.75
CA GLN A 79 8.37 -19.55 1.59
C GLN A 79 8.14 -18.70 0.34
N ARG A 80 9.07 -18.73 -0.61
CA ARG A 80 9.04 -17.92 -1.84
C ARG A 80 8.08 -18.51 -2.86
N GLU A 81 6.79 -18.37 -2.59
CA GLU A 81 5.72 -18.99 -3.38
C GLU A 81 4.56 -18.03 -3.62
N LYS A 82 3.98 -18.13 -4.82
CA LYS A 82 2.75 -17.41 -5.14
C LYS A 82 1.55 -18.21 -4.65
N ILE A 83 0.71 -17.61 -3.83
CA ILE A 83 -0.56 -18.16 -3.39
C ILE A 83 -1.56 -18.10 -4.55
N LEU A 84 -2.24 -19.19 -4.83
CA LEU A 84 -3.21 -19.35 -5.91
C LEU A 84 -4.65 -19.31 -5.40
N SER A 85 -4.92 -19.95 -4.25
CA SER A 85 -6.24 -19.92 -3.60
C SER A 85 -6.12 -20.05 -2.10
N LEU A 86 -7.17 -19.59 -1.43
CA LEU A 86 -7.44 -19.80 -0.02
C LEU A 86 -8.79 -20.51 0.09
N GLU A 87 -8.80 -21.64 0.79
CA GLU A 87 -9.98 -22.49 0.89
C GLU A 87 -10.33 -22.72 2.36
N ASN A 88 -11.61 -22.95 2.61
CA ASN A 88 -12.14 -23.22 3.97
C ASN A 88 -11.75 -22.14 5.01
N ILE A 89 -11.67 -20.87 4.60
CA ILE A 89 -11.15 -19.80 5.47
C ILE A 89 -12.07 -19.51 6.68
N SER A 90 -13.36 -19.85 6.59
CA SER A 90 -14.31 -19.75 7.71
C SER A 90 -14.32 -21.02 8.58
N GLY A 91 -13.68 -22.10 8.14
CA GLY A 91 -13.58 -23.36 8.88
C GLY A 91 -12.49 -23.30 9.95
N GLU A 92 -12.39 -24.37 10.74
CA GLU A 92 -11.41 -24.50 11.80
C GLU A 92 -9.98 -24.59 11.27
N ILE A 93 -9.76 -25.38 10.21
CA ILE A 93 -8.49 -25.49 9.49
C ILE A 93 -8.63 -24.83 8.12
N LYS A 94 -7.80 -23.83 7.86
CA LYS A 94 -7.72 -23.07 6.61
C LYS A 94 -6.70 -23.72 5.69
N THR A 95 -6.96 -23.75 4.38
CA THR A 95 -6.04 -24.32 3.40
C THR A 95 -5.49 -23.23 2.48
N ILE A 96 -4.19 -23.19 2.33
CA ILE A 96 -3.47 -22.27 1.47
C ILE A 96 -2.85 -23.08 0.32
N ARG A 97 -3.26 -22.82 -0.92
CA ARG A 97 -2.69 -23.47 -2.10
C ARG A 97 -1.71 -22.57 -2.82
N THR A 98 -0.55 -23.08 -3.09
CA THR A 98 0.45 -22.48 -3.97
C THR A 98 0.62 -23.34 -5.23
N LYS A 99 1.53 -22.96 -6.12
CA LYS A 99 1.85 -23.78 -7.29
C LYS A 99 2.57 -25.09 -6.92
N LYS A 100 3.28 -25.11 -5.77
CA LYS A 100 4.15 -26.23 -5.39
C LYS A 100 3.59 -27.05 -4.23
N HIS A 101 2.94 -26.37 -3.29
CA HIS A 101 2.54 -26.97 -2.01
C HIS A 101 1.12 -26.58 -1.61
N GLU A 102 0.59 -27.38 -0.70
CA GLU A 102 -0.62 -27.09 0.05
C GLU A 102 -0.23 -27.01 1.54
N TYR A 103 -0.65 -25.92 2.21
CA TYR A 103 -0.39 -25.70 3.63
C TYR A 103 -1.72 -25.61 4.37
N GLN A 104 -1.70 -26.05 5.63
CA GLN A 104 -2.86 -25.99 6.53
C GLN A 104 -2.52 -25.18 7.77
N ALA A 105 -3.42 -24.29 8.20
CA ALA A 105 -3.23 -23.47 9.39
C ALA A 105 -4.55 -23.27 10.15
N LYS A 106 -4.45 -23.12 11.48
CA LYS A 106 -5.61 -22.79 12.35
C LYS A 106 -6.02 -21.31 12.19
N SER A 107 -5.08 -20.42 11.87
CA SER A 107 -5.33 -18.98 11.68
C SER A 107 -4.53 -18.40 10.52
N LEU A 108 -5.02 -17.29 9.94
CA LEU A 108 -4.39 -16.57 8.82
C LEU A 108 -4.21 -15.09 9.16
N ILE A 109 -3.08 -14.51 8.76
CA ILE A 109 -2.90 -13.05 8.65
C ILE A 109 -2.73 -12.71 7.16
N LEU A 110 -3.67 -11.95 6.62
CA LEU A 110 -3.66 -11.45 5.24
C LEU A 110 -2.93 -10.10 5.20
N ALA A 111 -1.72 -10.08 4.64
CA ALA A 111 -0.85 -8.92 4.56
C ALA A 111 -0.42 -8.63 3.11
N PHE A 112 -1.34 -8.83 2.13
CA PHE A 112 -1.06 -8.69 0.69
C PHE A 112 -0.90 -7.23 0.25
N GLY A 113 -1.22 -6.24 1.12
CA GLY A 113 -1.13 -4.84 0.82
C GLY A 113 -2.15 -4.35 -0.21
N ALA A 114 -1.82 -3.22 -0.84
CA ALA A 114 -2.59 -2.61 -1.92
C ALA A 114 -1.62 -2.10 -2.99
N GLU A 115 -2.06 -1.87 -4.20
CA GLU A 115 -1.23 -1.36 -5.29
C GLU A 115 -1.80 -0.04 -5.81
N HIS A 116 -0.93 0.93 -6.11
CA HIS A 116 -1.35 2.15 -6.76
C HIS A 116 -1.81 1.84 -8.19
N ARG A 117 -2.89 2.49 -8.61
CA ARG A 117 -3.28 2.46 -10.02
C ARG A 117 -2.28 3.26 -10.82
N LYS A 118 -1.81 2.66 -11.89
CA LYS A 118 -0.97 3.33 -12.87
C LYS A 118 -1.82 4.13 -13.86
N LEU A 119 -1.17 5.07 -14.52
CA LEU A 119 -1.69 5.75 -15.68
C LEU A 119 -1.48 4.92 -16.95
N ASP A 120 -0.51 3.99 -16.91
CA ASP A 120 -0.06 3.14 -18.03
C ASP A 120 0.37 3.97 -19.25
N ILE A 121 1.16 5.03 -18.99
CA ILE A 121 1.68 5.94 -20.02
C ILE A 121 3.22 5.87 -20.11
N PRO A 122 3.83 6.24 -21.25
CA PRO A 122 5.27 6.32 -21.38
C PRO A 122 5.90 7.21 -20.31
N GLY A 123 7.08 6.80 -19.81
CA GLY A 123 7.85 7.49 -18.78
C GLY A 123 7.44 7.16 -17.34
N GLU A 124 6.25 6.58 -17.11
CA GLU A 124 5.76 6.32 -15.76
C GLU A 124 6.63 5.31 -15.00
N ASP A 125 6.95 4.18 -15.61
CA ASP A 125 7.78 3.16 -14.98
C ASP A 125 9.27 3.53 -14.98
N ASP A 126 9.75 4.14 -16.07
CA ASP A 126 11.16 4.50 -16.24
C ASP A 126 11.61 5.58 -15.25
N LEU A 127 10.71 6.51 -14.94
CA LEU A 127 10.96 7.64 -14.02
C LEU A 127 10.38 7.41 -12.62
N SER A 128 9.95 6.20 -12.30
CA SER A 128 9.46 5.86 -10.96
C SER A 128 10.58 6.01 -9.92
N GLY A 129 10.36 6.87 -8.91
CA GLY A 129 11.38 7.27 -7.93
C GLY A 129 12.41 8.30 -8.43
N LEU A 130 12.35 8.68 -9.71
CA LEU A 130 13.17 9.70 -10.34
C LEU A 130 12.35 10.94 -10.73
N GLY A 131 11.29 11.20 -9.96
CA GLY A 131 10.35 12.29 -10.18
C GLY A 131 8.89 11.84 -10.30
N VAL A 132 8.62 10.58 -10.57
CA VAL A 132 7.28 9.99 -10.48
C VAL A 132 7.08 9.40 -9.09
N SER A 133 6.02 9.85 -8.41
CA SER A 133 5.62 9.39 -7.08
C SER A 133 4.13 9.07 -7.01
N TYR A 134 3.77 8.21 -6.06
CA TYR A 134 2.39 7.86 -5.72
C TYR A 134 2.02 8.28 -4.29
N CYS A 135 2.90 9.05 -3.62
CA CYS A 135 2.72 9.44 -2.21
C CYS A 135 3.29 10.84 -1.96
N ALA A 136 2.46 11.86 -1.95
CA ALA A 136 2.89 13.22 -1.69
C ALA A 136 3.48 13.40 -0.28
N THR A 137 2.91 12.75 0.73
CA THR A 137 3.42 12.82 2.12
C THR A 137 4.74 12.10 2.32
N CYS A 138 5.11 11.17 1.40
CA CYS A 138 6.40 10.47 1.43
C CYS A 138 7.50 11.32 0.76
N ASP A 139 7.23 11.81 -0.43
CA ASP A 139 8.25 12.34 -1.34
C ASP A 139 8.15 13.86 -1.54
N GLY A 140 7.07 14.50 -1.08
CA GLY A 140 6.81 15.93 -1.34
C GLY A 140 7.90 16.87 -0.84
N ALA A 141 8.60 16.50 0.23
CA ALA A 141 9.69 17.30 0.78
C ALA A 141 10.86 17.51 -0.21
N PHE A 142 11.08 16.58 -1.15
CA PHE A 142 12.13 16.68 -2.18
C PHE A 142 11.81 17.74 -3.24
N TYR A 143 10.54 18.19 -3.30
CA TYR A 143 10.05 19.16 -4.30
C TYR A 143 9.84 20.55 -3.71
N LYS A 144 10.45 20.83 -2.56
CA LYS A 144 10.40 22.15 -1.94
C LYS A 144 10.94 23.20 -2.93
N ASP A 145 10.19 24.31 -3.07
CA ASP A 145 10.49 25.43 -3.97
C ASP A 145 10.60 25.02 -5.47
N ARG A 146 10.01 23.86 -5.85
CA ARG A 146 9.95 23.33 -7.22
C ARG A 146 8.51 23.28 -7.75
N THR A 147 8.34 22.86 -8.99
CA THR A 147 7.03 22.68 -9.61
C THR A 147 6.62 21.22 -9.58
N ALA A 148 5.43 20.92 -9.06
CA ALA A 148 4.85 19.58 -9.05
C ALA A 148 3.56 19.49 -9.86
N VAL A 149 3.30 18.31 -10.43
CA VAL A 149 2.01 17.97 -11.03
C VAL A 149 1.35 16.89 -10.18
N VAL A 150 0.08 17.06 -9.82
CA VAL A 150 -0.77 16.02 -9.25
C VAL A 150 -1.77 15.58 -10.30
N VAL A 151 -1.84 14.27 -10.54
CA VAL A 151 -2.82 13.69 -11.48
C VAL A 151 -3.90 12.97 -10.69
N GLY A 152 -5.13 13.50 -10.77
CA GLY A 152 -6.25 12.90 -10.03
C GLY A 152 -7.44 13.86 -9.88
N GLY A 153 -8.38 13.54 -8.99
CA GLY A 153 -9.56 14.41 -8.77
C GLY A 153 -10.49 13.89 -7.67
N GLY A 154 -10.05 12.91 -6.87
CA GLY A 154 -10.69 12.46 -5.63
C GLY A 154 -10.03 13.08 -4.40
N ASN A 155 -10.46 12.65 -3.20
CA ASN A 155 -9.95 13.16 -1.93
C ASN A 155 -8.41 13.09 -1.85
N VAL A 156 -7.81 11.95 -2.18
CA VAL A 156 -6.34 11.77 -2.15
C VAL A 156 -5.63 12.81 -3.03
N ALA A 157 -6.08 13.00 -4.28
CA ALA A 157 -5.48 14.01 -5.16
C ALA A 157 -5.63 15.44 -4.63
N ALA A 158 -6.75 15.72 -3.98
CA ALA A 158 -7.01 17.02 -3.35
C ALA A 158 -6.12 17.25 -2.12
N GLU A 159 -5.99 16.24 -1.27
CA GLU A 159 -5.11 16.25 -0.09
C GLU A 159 -3.64 16.41 -0.52
N ASP A 160 -3.20 15.64 -1.52
CA ASP A 160 -1.85 15.71 -2.08
C ASP A 160 -1.55 17.10 -2.67
N ALA A 161 -2.48 17.67 -3.44
CA ALA A 161 -2.30 19.01 -4.02
C ALA A 161 -2.20 20.10 -2.93
N VAL A 162 -3.06 20.04 -1.92
CA VAL A 162 -3.00 20.98 -0.76
C VAL A 162 -1.71 20.79 0.04
N PHE A 163 -1.27 19.55 0.28
CA PHE A 163 -0.02 19.27 0.96
C PHE A 163 1.18 19.82 0.20
N LEU A 164 1.26 19.53 -1.11
CA LEU A 164 2.34 20.00 -1.98
C LEU A 164 2.32 21.52 -2.16
N SER A 165 1.17 22.18 -2.11
CA SER A 165 1.11 23.65 -2.21
C SER A 165 1.80 24.35 -1.05
N GLY A 166 1.90 23.69 0.12
CA GLY A 166 2.68 24.18 1.27
C GLY A 166 4.19 24.02 1.12
N LEU A 167 4.66 23.29 0.14
CA LEU A 167 6.08 22.97 -0.09
C LEU A 167 6.61 23.52 -1.41
N CYS A 168 5.83 23.36 -2.48
CA CYS A 168 6.23 23.67 -3.84
C CYS A 168 5.99 25.15 -4.21
N GLU A 169 6.74 25.67 -5.16
CA GLU A 169 6.49 26.98 -5.75
C GLU A 169 5.17 26.97 -6.54
N ARG A 170 4.89 25.89 -7.28
CA ARG A 170 3.67 25.71 -8.07
C ARG A 170 3.21 24.27 -8.05
N VAL A 171 1.88 24.06 -8.05
CA VAL A 171 1.25 22.75 -8.19
C VAL A 171 0.22 22.80 -9.32
N TYR A 172 0.38 21.93 -10.32
CA TYR A 172 -0.67 21.68 -11.32
C TYR A 172 -1.55 20.51 -10.83
N LEU A 173 -2.87 20.71 -10.74
CA LEU A 173 -3.81 19.61 -10.50
C LEU A 173 -4.52 19.24 -11.78
N VAL A 174 -4.07 18.16 -12.42
CA VAL A 174 -4.59 17.66 -13.69
C VAL A 174 -5.76 16.73 -13.45
N HIS A 175 -6.94 17.12 -13.96
CA HIS A 175 -8.15 16.31 -13.84
C HIS A 175 -8.87 16.16 -15.18
N ARG A 176 -9.35 14.92 -15.45
CA ARG A 176 -10.04 14.57 -16.72
C ARG A 176 -11.47 15.09 -16.84
N ARG A 177 -12.01 15.80 -15.84
CA ARG A 177 -13.35 16.40 -15.82
C ARG A 177 -13.25 17.87 -15.49
N ASP A 178 -14.38 18.55 -15.56
CA ASP A 178 -14.54 19.97 -15.22
C ASP A 178 -14.94 20.21 -13.75
N ALA A 179 -15.03 19.13 -12.95
CA ALA A 179 -15.32 19.19 -11.52
C ALA A 179 -14.62 18.07 -10.75
N LEU A 180 -14.08 18.39 -9.57
CA LEU A 180 -13.50 17.40 -8.66
C LEU A 180 -14.59 16.52 -8.04
N ARG A 181 -14.17 15.30 -7.65
CA ARG A 181 -14.99 14.38 -6.85
C ARG A 181 -14.62 14.40 -5.37
N ALA A 182 -13.64 15.23 -5.02
CA ALA A 182 -13.22 15.44 -3.64
C ALA A 182 -14.33 16.11 -2.82
N ASP A 183 -14.29 15.94 -1.52
CA ASP A 183 -15.20 16.56 -0.59
C ASP A 183 -15.14 18.09 -0.67
N GLN A 184 -16.27 18.75 -0.43
CA GLN A 184 -16.41 20.20 -0.56
C GLN A 184 -15.33 20.97 0.22
N THR A 185 -15.04 20.55 1.45
CA THR A 185 -14.02 21.17 2.29
C THR A 185 -12.61 21.11 1.70
N LEU A 186 -12.28 20.02 0.98
CA LEU A 186 -10.99 19.88 0.29
C LEU A 186 -10.95 20.76 -0.97
N GLN A 187 -12.06 20.84 -1.68
CA GLN A 187 -12.18 21.73 -2.85
C GLN A 187 -11.98 23.20 -2.45
N GLU A 188 -12.61 23.63 -1.34
CA GLU A 188 -12.45 25.00 -0.80
C GLU A 188 -10.98 25.29 -0.45
N LYS A 189 -10.26 24.32 0.14
CA LYS A 189 -8.82 24.46 0.41
C LYS A 189 -8.00 24.61 -0.87
N ILE A 190 -8.26 23.78 -1.89
CA ILE A 190 -7.56 23.88 -3.19
C ILE A 190 -7.75 25.28 -3.79
N PHE A 191 -8.98 25.76 -3.86
CA PHE A 191 -9.28 27.06 -4.47
C PHE A 191 -8.79 28.25 -3.63
N ALA A 192 -8.47 28.05 -2.36
CA ALA A 192 -7.84 29.05 -1.51
C ALA A 192 -6.31 29.13 -1.69
N CYS A 193 -5.68 28.12 -2.30
CA CYS A 193 -4.23 28.08 -2.54
C CYS A 193 -3.91 28.81 -3.85
N GLU A 194 -3.20 29.93 -3.80
CA GLU A 194 -2.87 30.76 -4.97
C GLU A 194 -1.89 30.09 -5.93
N ASN A 195 -1.10 29.11 -5.46
CA ASN A 195 -0.11 28.39 -6.23
C ASN A 195 -0.60 27.05 -6.79
N ILE A 196 -1.89 26.71 -6.61
CA ILE A 196 -2.49 25.55 -7.27
C ILE A 196 -3.19 26.00 -8.57
N GLU A 197 -2.73 25.50 -9.69
CA GLU A 197 -3.36 25.70 -11.00
C GLU A 197 -4.18 24.47 -11.39
N MET A 198 -5.50 24.65 -11.60
CA MET A 198 -6.39 23.60 -12.06
C MET A 198 -6.26 23.38 -13.56
N VAL A 199 -5.95 22.17 -13.98
CA VAL A 199 -5.85 21.74 -15.36
C VAL A 199 -7.01 20.80 -15.67
N TRP A 200 -8.16 21.40 -16.01
CA TRP A 200 -9.40 20.70 -16.26
C TRP A 200 -9.44 19.97 -17.61
N ASP A 201 -10.39 19.03 -17.71
CA ASP A 201 -10.70 18.29 -18.93
C ASP A 201 -9.47 17.69 -19.62
N SER A 202 -8.45 17.34 -18.84
CA SER A 202 -7.14 16.96 -19.35
C SER A 202 -6.71 15.58 -18.84
N VAL A 203 -6.12 14.81 -19.75
CA VAL A 203 -5.56 13.49 -19.46
C VAL A 203 -4.06 13.49 -19.72
N PRO A 204 -3.26 12.83 -18.87
CA PRO A 204 -1.84 12.65 -19.11
C PRO A 204 -1.61 11.72 -20.31
N LEU A 205 -0.58 12.00 -21.12
CA LEU A 205 -0.18 11.20 -22.27
C LEU A 205 1.20 10.58 -22.09
N GLU A 206 2.15 11.33 -21.51
CA GLU A 206 3.55 10.93 -21.37
C GLU A 206 4.19 11.74 -20.25
N ILE A 207 5.00 11.09 -19.43
CA ILE A 207 5.87 11.75 -18.45
C ILE A 207 7.23 11.99 -19.11
N LEU A 208 7.65 13.25 -19.15
CA LEU A 208 8.84 13.68 -19.88
C LEU A 208 10.08 13.66 -18.96
N GLY A 209 11.20 13.21 -19.50
CA GLY A 209 12.49 13.16 -18.82
C GLY A 209 13.35 11.98 -19.29
N GLN A 210 14.62 11.96 -18.87
CA GLN A 210 15.56 10.85 -19.09
C GLN A 210 16.10 10.33 -17.77
N ASP A 211 16.81 11.17 -17.02
CA ASP A 211 17.38 10.82 -15.71
C ASP A 211 16.47 11.25 -14.54
N GLU A 212 15.64 12.26 -14.78
CA GLU A 212 14.64 12.77 -13.85
C GLU A 212 13.44 13.35 -14.64
N VAL A 213 12.30 13.55 -13.97
CA VAL A 213 11.14 14.19 -14.55
C VAL A 213 11.45 15.63 -14.92
N THR A 214 11.07 16.03 -16.14
CA THR A 214 11.15 17.42 -16.64
C THR A 214 9.77 18.01 -16.96
N GLY A 215 8.74 17.19 -16.98
CA GLY A 215 7.37 17.61 -17.24
C GLY A 215 6.39 16.50 -17.49
N LEU A 216 5.16 16.91 -17.80
CA LEU A 216 4.05 16.04 -18.16
C LEU A 216 3.40 16.53 -19.45
N LYS A 217 3.33 15.68 -20.47
CA LYS A 217 2.53 15.92 -21.67
C LYS A 217 1.09 15.56 -21.40
N ILE A 218 0.17 16.45 -21.69
CA ILE A 218 -1.27 16.29 -21.48
C ILE A 218 -2.05 16.58 -22.75
N ARG A 219 -3.28 16.06 -22.80
CA ARG A 219 -4.26 16.39 -23.84
C ARG A 219 -5.58 16.81 -23.22
N ASN A 220 -6.10 17.96 -23.67
CA ASN A 220 -7.46 18.35 -23.32
C ASN A 220 -8.46 17.49 -24.11
N ILE A 221 -9.37 16.83 -23.40
CA ILE A 221 -10.30 15.86 -24.01
C ILE A 221 -11.47 16.53 -24.75
N LYS A 222 -11.72 17.85 -24.55
CA LYS A 222 -12.77 18.60 -25.23
C LYS A 222 -12.26 19.25 -26.53
N THR A 223 -11.02 19.77 -26.49
CA THR A 223 -10.44 20.48 -27.66
C THR A 223 -9.48 19.62 -28.47
N ASN A 224 -9.01 18.47 -27.91
CA ASN A 224 -7.91 17.64 -28.40
C ASN A 224 -6.55 18.35 -28.49
N GLU A 225 -6.42 19.53 -27.90
CA GLU A 225 -5.16 20.25 -27.82
C GLU A 225 -4.17 19.55 -26.90
N GLU A 226 -2.96 19.35 -27.36
CA GLU A 226 -1.86 18.80 -26.54
C GLU A 226 -0.95 19.94 -26.09
N ARG A 227 -0.49 19.87 -24.84
CA ARG A 227 0.52 20.79 -24.28
C ARG A 227 1.40 20.06 -23.26
N GLU A 228 2.55 20.65 -22.98
CA GLU A 228 3.48 20.20 -21.97
C GLU A 228 3.40 21.10 -20.73
N LEU A 229 3.37 20.49 -19.57
CA LEU A 229 3.52 21.15 -18.28
C LEU A 229 4.95 20.90 -17.82
N THR A 230 5.78 21.93 -17.72
CA THR A 230 7.12 21.83 -17.11
C THR A 230 6.96 21.59 -15.62
N ALA A 231 7.58 20.53 -15.10
CA ALA A 231 7.52 20.17 -13.69
C ALA A 231 8.70 19.28 -13.32
N ASP A 232 9.09 19.34 -12.05
CA ASP A 232 10.18 18.54 -11.47
C ASP A 232 9.68 17.22 -10.92
N GLY A 233 8.37 17.09 -10.66
CA GLY A 233 7.75 15.87 -10.15
C GLY A 233 6.30 15.69 -10.57
N VAL A 234 5.92 14.40 -10.75
CA VAL A 234 4.55 13.98 -11.09
C VAL A 234 4.04 13.04 -10.02
N PHE A 235 3.01 13.46 -9.31
CA PHE A 235 2.34 12.69 -8.24
C PHE A 235 1.05 12.07 -8.79
N ILE A 236 1.00 10.74 -8.82
CA ILE A 236 -0.11 9.99 -9.41
C ILE A 236 -1.10 9.59 -8.31
N ALA A 237 -2.24 10.26 -8.26
CA ALA A 237 -3.29 10.09 -7.25
C ALA A 237 -4.62 9.63 -7.88
N VAL A 238 -4.55 8.59 -8.74
CA VAL A 238 -5.73 8.05 -9.48
C VAL A 238 -6.39 6.86 -8.78
N GLY A 239 -5.92 6.55 -7.58
CA GLY A 239 -6.50 5.56 -6.68
C GLY A 239 -5.53 4.44 -6.29
N ILE A 240 -5.93 3.69 -5.26
CA ILE A 240 -5.23 2.52 -4.72
C ILE A 240 -6.19 1.35 -4.80
N VAL A 241 -5.69 0.16 -5.15
CA VAL A 241 -6.47 -1.08 -5.24
C VAL A 241 -5.92 -2.09 -4.24
N PRO A 242 -6.71 -2.51 -3.25
CA PRO A 242 -6.28 -3.55 -2.31
C PRO A 242 -6.18 -4.91 -3.01
N ASN A 243 -5.18 -5.70 -2.62
CA ASN A 243 -4.93 -7.04 -3.19
C ASN A 243 -5.87 -8.09 -2.57
N THR A 244 -7.18 -7.91 -2.75
CA THR A 244 -8.23 -8.74 -2.14
C THR A 244 -8.81 -9.81 -3.06
N THR A 245 -8.29 -9.97 -4.27
CA THR A 245 -8.81 -10.91 -5.29
C THR A 245 -9.01 -12.33 -4.76
N LEU A 246 -8.10 -12.82 -3.91
CA LEU A 246 -8.16 -14.18 -3.34
C LEU A 246 -9.26 -14.36 -2.30
N VAL A 247 -9.82 -13.28 -1.75
CA VAL A 247 -10.75 -13.31 -0.61
C VAL A 247 -12.04 -12.52 -0.83
N LYS A 248 -12.22 -11.90 -2.01
CA LYS A 248 -13.35 -11.00 -2.32
C LYS A 248 -14.72 -11.64 -2.14
N ASP A 249 -14.83 -12.95 -2.38
CA ASP A 249 -16.08 -13.69 -2.28
C ASP A 249 -16.21 -14.42 -0.93
N GLN A 250 -15.24 -14.26 -0.02
CA GLN A 250 -15.16 -15.01 1.23
C GLN A 250 -15.13 -14.10 2.47
N LEU A 251 -14.75 -12.83 2.31
CA LEU A 251 -14.68 -11.84 3.39
C LEU A 251 -15.55 -10.62 3.08
N LYS A 252 -15.97 -9.94 4.14
CA LYS A 252 -16.66 -8.66 4.00
C LYS A 252 -15.66 -7.59 3.55
N LEU A 253 -15.93 -6.99 2.38
CA LEU A 253 -15.18 -5.86 1.84
C LEU A 253 -16.03 -4.58 1.92
N ASP A 254 -15.37 -3.43 1.93
CA ASP A 254 -16.02 -2.13 1.73
C ASP A 254 -16.28 -1.85 0.24
N GLU A 255 -16.88 -0.71 -0.06
CA GLU A 255 -17.19 -0.28 -1.44
C GLU A 255 -15.95 -0.06 -2.33
N ASN A 256 -14.77 0.13 -1.72
CA ASN A 256 -13.49 0.31 -2.40
C ASN A 256 -12.68 -1.00 -2.52
N GLY A 257 -13.22 -2.11 -2.00
CA GLY A 257 -12.62 -3.44 -2.06
C GLY A 257 -11.65 -3.76 -0.93
N TYR A 258 -11.54 -2.91 0.10
CA TYR A 258 -10.73 -3.19 1.29
C TYR A 258 -11.42 -4.16 2.24
N ILE A 259 -10.64 -5.04 2.90
CA ILE A 259 -11.18 -5.92 3.94
C ILE A 259 -11.68 -5.07 5.11
N CYS A 260 -12.96 -5.24 5.48
CA CYS A 260 -13.54 -4.60 6.66
C CYS A 260 -12.91 -5.20 7.91
N ALA A 261 -11.93 -4.52 8.48
CA ALA A 261 -11.25 -4.90 9.73
C ALA A 261 -10.82 -3.65 10.49
N GLY A 262 -11.06 -3.64 11.80
CA GLY A 262 -10.61 -2.59 12.70
C GLY A 262 -9.12 -2.67 13.03
N GLU A 263 -8.72 -1.95 14.07
CA GLU A 263 -7.32 -1.87 14.50
C GLU A 263 -6.75 -3.22 14.96
N GLU A 264 -7.59 -4.08 15.50
CA GLU A 264 -7.25 -5.45 15.92
C GLU A 264 -7.06 -6.42 14.73
N GLY A 265 -7.35 -5.97 13.52
CA GLY A 265 -7.22 -6.77 12.30
C GLY A 265 -8.28 -7.85 12.12
N VAL A 266 -9.28 -7.98 13.00
CA VAL A 266 -10.31 -9.03 12.96
C VAL A 266 -11.20 -8.85 11.73
N THR A 267 -11.36 -9.92 10.95
CA THR A 267 -12.21 -9.94 9.76
C THR A 267 -13.57 -10.60 10.01
N SER A 268 -14.39 -10.72 8.96
CA SER A 268 -15.68 -11.42 9.03
C SER A 268 -15.57 -12.94 9.16
N ALA A 269 -14.39 -13.54 8.95
CA ALA A 269 -14.16 -14.97 9.09
C ALA A 269 -13.36 -15.28 10.37
N PRO A 270 -13.80 -16.23 11.22
CA PRO A 270 -13.10 -16.57 12.45
C PRO A 270 -11.66 -17.07 12.20
N GLY A 271 -10.70 -16.53 12.97
CA GLY A 271 -9.29 -16.89 12.86
C GLY A 271 -8.61 -16.37 11.58
N VAL A 272 -9.25 -15.42 10.88
CA VAL A 272 -8.67 -14.71 9.74
C VAL A 272 -8.53 -13.24 10.09
N PHE A 273 -7.32 -12.71 9.97
CA PHE A 273 -6.94 -11.34 10.33
C PHE A 273 -6.38 -10.62 9.10
N ALA A 274 -6.59 -9.30 9.02
CA ALA A 274 -6.05 -8.46 7.97
C ALA A 274 -5.11 -7.40 8.55
N ALA A 275 -3.94 -7.22 7.94
CA ALA A 275 -2.92 -6.29 8.39
C ALA A 275 -2.33 -5.48 7.24
N GLY A 276 -2.04 -4.19 7.47
CA GLY A 276 -1.50 -3.27 6.48
C GLY A 276 -2.56 -2.69 5.55
N ASP A 277 -2.15 -2.33 4.36
CA ASP A 277 -2.94 -1.51 3.44
C ASP A 277 -4.08 -2.26 2.75
N ILE A 278 -4.22 -3.55 2.97
CA ILE A 278 -5.31 -4.38 2.47
C ILE A 278 -6.64 -4.13 3.20
N ARG A 279 -6.61 -3.58 4.42
CA ARG A 279 -7.78 -3.36 5.26
C ARG A 279 -8.28 -1.92 5.26
N THR A 280 -9.51 -1.72 5.75
CA THR A 280 -10.08 -0.40 6.01
C THR A 280 -9.27 0.35 7.07
N LYS A 281 -8.75 1.53 6.73
CA LYS A 281 -8.00 2.42 7.62
C LYS A 281 -7.90 3.82 7.04
N ALA A 282 -7.72 4.82 7.91
CA ALA A 282 -7.59 6.21 7.50
C ALA A 282 -6.23 6.52 6.88
N LEU A 283 -5.15 6.00 7.45
CA LEU A 283 -3.77 6.31 7.05
C LEU A 283 -3.04 5.04 6.61
N ARG A 284 -2.45 5.04 5.41
CA ARG A 284 -1.63 3.98 4.84
C ARG A 284 -0.18 4.43 4.79
N GLN A 285 0.59 3.98 5.77
CA GLN A 285 2.01 4.28 5.94
C GLN A 285 2.75 3.06 6.48
N ILE A 286 4.07 3.05 6.35
CA ILE A 286 4.94 1.96 6.84
C ILE A 286 4.67 1.72 8.33
N VAL A 287 4.66 2.79 9.14
CA VAL A 287 4.46 2.70 10.60
C VAL A 287 3.09 2.13 10.97
N THR A 288 2.02 2.46 10.24
CA THR A 288 0.68 1.90 10.51
C THR A 288 0.57 0.45 10.05
N ALA A 289 1.28 0.06 8.98
CA ALA A 289 1.35 -1.33 8.54
C ALA A 289 2.13 -2.20 9.54
N VAL A 290 3.23 -1.68 10.11
CA VAL A 290 3.99 -2.33 11.20
C VAL A 290 3.08 -2.55 12.43
N SER A 291 2.35 -1.52 12.87
CA SER A 291 1.38 -1.63 13.97
C SER A 291 0.35 -2.73 13.73
N ASP A 292 -0.25 -2.76 12.53
CA ASP A 292 -1.24 -3.77 12.15
C ASP A 292 -0.70 -5.20 12.26
N GLY A 293 0.54 -5.43 11.80
CA GLY A 293 1.18 -6.74 11.88
C GLY A 293 1.31 -7.25 13.32
N ALA A 294 1.66 -6.35 14.25
CA ALA A 294 1.76 -6.67 15.68
C ALA A 294 0.38 -6.99 16.28
N ASN A 295 -0.62 -6.13 16.01
CA ASN A 295 -1.98 -6.29 16.51
C ASN A 295 -2.65 -7.57 15.99
N ALA A 296 -2.46 -7.89 14.71
CA ALA A 296 -3.02 -9.10 14.12
C ALA A 296 -2.47 -10.38 14.77
N VAL A 297 -1.18 -10.41 15.17
CA VAL A 297 -0.63 -11.56 15.92
C VAL A 297 -1.22 -11.65 17.32
N ALA A 298 -1.39 -10.54 18.03
CA ALA A 298 -2.02 -10.54 19.34
C ALA A 298 -3.46 -11.09 19.27
N SER A 299 -4.22 -10.68 18.25
CA SER A 299 -5.56 -11.18 18.00
C SER A 299 -5.56 -12.68 17.63
N ALA A 300 -4.60 -13.13 16.82
CA ALA A 300 -4.44 -14.54 16.46
C ALA A 300 -4.13 -15.40 17.70
N GLN A 301 -3.27 -14.93 18.62
CA GLN A 301 -3.00 -15.62 19.89
C GLN A 301 -4.26 -15.77 20.74
N THR A 302 -5.04 -14.69 20.88
CA THR A 302 -6.30 -14.71 21.61
C THR A 302 -7.28 -15.72 21.02
N TYR A 303 -7.41 -15.75 19.69
CA TYR A 303 -8.25 -16.71 18.97
C TYR A 303 -7.78 -18.16 19.20
N LEU A 304 -6.50 -18.45 19.04
CA LEU A 304 -5.94 -19.79 19.24
C LEU A 304 -6.13 -20.26 20.66
N TRP A 305 -5.88 -19.38 21.63
CA TRP A 305 -6.06 -19.70 23.04
C TRP A 305 -7.52 -20.02 23.40
N SER A 306 -8.49 -19.27 22.84
CA SER A 306 -9.92 -19.54 23.06
C SER A 306 -10.34 -20.91 22.52
N LYS A 307 -9.79 -21.31 21.37
CA LYS A 307 -10.07 -22.62 20.77
C LYS A 307 -9.47 -23.78 21.55
N ASP A 308 -8.23 -23.62 22.03
CA ASP A 308 -7.55 -24.66 22.83
C ASP A 308 -8.20 -24.87 24.21
N ASN A 309 -8.89 -23.84 24.75
CA ASN A 309 -9.52 -23.90 26.09
C ASN A 309 -11.05 -24.07 26.06
N GLY A 310 -11.64 -24.32 24.89
CA GLY A 310 -13.08 -24.63 24.75
C GLY A 310 -14.02 -23.46 25.09
N ASN A 311 -13.56 -22.23 25.03
CA ASN A 311 -14.37 -21.02 25.16
C ASN A 311 -14.83 -20.59 23.75
N ASP A 312 -16.00 -21.04 23.34
CA ASP A 312 -16.68 -20.59 22.11
C ASP A 312 -17.28 -19.19 22.28
#